data_40073cb74d2984b7be594015cf8622e4
#
_entry.id   40073cb74d2984b7be594015cf8622e4
#
_cell.length_a   1.000
_cell.length_b   1.000
_cell.length_c   1.000
_cell.angle_alpha   90.00
_cell.angle_beta   90.00
_cell.angle_gamma   90.00
#
_symmetry.space_group_name_H-M   'P 1'
#
loop_
_entity.id
_entity.type
_entity.pdbx_description
1 polymer ?
#
loop_
_entity_poly.entity_id
_entity_poly.type
_entity_poly.pdbx_seq_one_letter_code
_entity_poly.pdbx_strand_id
1 'polypeptide(L)'
;SLTPDGRLTAKNADISGSVNANSGTLNNVTINENCRVLGKLSANQIEGDLVKTVGKAFPRDSRAPERWPSGTITVRVYDDQPFDRQIVIPAVAFSGARHERENSDTYSSCRLIVKKNGAEIYNRTALDNTLIYTGVIDMPAGSGVMTLEFSVSAWWVNGWYPTASISDLLVVVMKKATAGITIS
;
A
#
# COMPACT_ATOMS: atom_id res chain seq x y z
N SER A 1 -24.64 -18.98 -41.45
CA SER A 1 -25.93 -18.91 -42.13
C SER A 1 -26.67 -17.63 -41.76
N LEU A 2 -27.43 -17.10 -42.69
CA LEU A 2 -28.36 -15.99 -42.49
C LEU A 2 -29.76 -16.55 -42.54
N THR A 3 -30.58 -16.31 -41.53
CA THR A 3 -31.98 -16.76 -41.47
C THR A 3 -32.92 -15.67 -42.02
N PRO A 4 -34.19 -15.98 -42.46
CA PRO A 4 -35.14 -14.99 -42.95
C PRO A 4 -35.50 -13.89 -41.95
N ASP A 5 -35.33 -14.14 -40.65
CA ASP A 5 -35.51 -13.17 -39.55
C ASP A 5 -34.27 -12.33 -39.30
N GLY A 6 -33.24 -12.43 -40.13
CA GLY A 6 -32.02 -11.63 -40.05
C GLY A 6 -30.97 -12.16 -39.07
N ARG A 7 -31.14 -13.35 -38.50
CA ARG A 7 -30.14 -13.93 -37.61
C ARG A 7 -28.95 -14.49 -38.40
N LEU A 8 -27.77 -13.95 -38.14
CA LEU A 8 -26.49 -14.47 -38.64
C LEU A 8 -25.85 -15.39 -37.61
N THR A 9 -25.55 -16.64 -38.00
CA THR A 9 -24.72 -17.55 -37.24
C THR A 9 -23.45 -17.85 -38.01
N ALA A 10 -22.33 -17.42 -37.51
CA ALA A 10 -21.00 -17.64 -38.08
C ALA A 10 -20.05 -18.22 -37.05
N LYS A 11 -19.21 -19.16 -37.49
CA LYS A 11 -17.99 -19.56 -36.79
C LYS A 11 -16.84 -18.87 -37.48
N ASN A 12 -15.96 -18.20 -36.81
CA ASN A 12 -14.80 -17.52 -37.39
C ASN A 12 -15.21 -16.44 -38.44
N ALA A 13 -15.69 -15.32 -37.94
CA ALA A 13 -15.91 -14.15 -38.77
C ALA A 13 -14.72 -13.19 -38.66
N ASP A 14 -14.14 -12.81 -39.80
CA ASP A 14 -13.18 -11.73 -39.91
C ASP A 14 -13.92 -10.48 -40.42
N ILE A 15 -13.92 -9.43 -39.59
CA ILE A 15 -14.64 -8.18 -39.86
C ILE A 15 -13.64 -7.03 -39.92
N SER A 16 -13.37 -6.54 -41.12
CA SER A 16 -12.57 -5.35 -41.34
C SER A 16 -13.51 -4.13 -41.40
N GLY A 17 -13.57 -3.36 -40.32
CA GLY A 17 -14.46 -2.19 -40.24
C GLY A 17 -15.10 -2.03 -38.86
N SER A 18 -16.27 -1.38 -38.85
CA SER A 18 -16.98 -1.08 -37.60
C SER A 18 -18.04 -2.13 -37.29
N VAL A 19 -18.12 -2.56 -36.04
CA VAL A 19 -19.20 -3.37 -35.48
C VAL A 19 -20.08 -2.48 -34.60
N ASN A 20 -21.34 -2.31 -34.93
CA ASN A 20 -22.32 -1.59 -34.14
C ASN A 20 -23.35 -2.61 -33.59
N ALA A 21 -23.32 -2.84 -32.28
CA ALA A 21 -24.23 -3.75 -31.61
C ALA A 21 -24.90 -3.05 -30.42
N ASN A 22 -26.24 -3.11 -30.38
CA ASN A 22 -27.00 -2.51 -29.25
C ASN A 22 -26.95 -3.35 -27.98
N SER A 23 -26.64 -4.63 -28.08
CA SER A 23 -26.47 -5.54 -26.96
C SER A 23 -25.66 -6.77 -27.40
N GLY A 24 -25.02 -7.43 -26.45
CA GLY A 24 -24.29 -8.65 -26.73
C GLY A 24 -23.41 -9.10 -25.54
N THR A 25 -22.91 -10.33 -25.65
CA THR A 25 -21.88 -10.86 -24.75
C THR A 25 -20.64 -11.16 -25.57
N LEU A 26 -19.52 -10.61 -25.17
CA LEU A 26 -18.20 -10.86 -25.72
C LEU A 26 -17.39 -11.65 -24.74
N ASN A 27 -16.88 -12.82 -25.14
CA ASN A 27 -16.00 -13.64 -24.32
C ASN A 27 -14.59 -13.66 -24.96
N ASN A 28 -13.56 -13.57 -24.13
CA ASN A 28 -12.16 -13.66 -24.55
C ASN A 28 -11.80 -12.61 -25.63
N VAL A 29 -12.12 -11.36 -25.37
CA VAL A 29 -11.85 -10.24 -26.29
C VAL A 29 -10.52 -9.58 -25.92
N THR A 30 -9.66 -9.37 -26.92
CA THR A 30 -8.47 -8.52 -26.80
C THR A 30 -8.71 -7.19 -27.49
N ILE A 31 -8.53 -6.09 -26.80
CA ILE A 31 -8.58 -4.72 -27.34
C ILE A 31 -7.16 -4.17 -27.32
N ASN A 32 -6.57 -4.01 -28.52
CA ASN A 32 -5.15 -3.66 -28.63
C ASN A 32 -4.84 -2.18 -28.35
N GLU A 33 -5.85 -1.29 -28.41
CA GLU A 33 -5.61 0.14 -28.26
C GLU A 33 -6.53 0.76 -27.20
N ASN A 34 -7.50 1.57 -27.61
CA ASN A 34 -8.32 2.32 -26.68
C ASN A 34 -9.70 1.68 -26.48
N CYS A 35 -10.10 1.58 -25.21
CA CYS A 35 -11.46 1.20 -24.83
C CYS A 35 -12.10 2.33 -24.04
N ARG A 36 -13.27 2.82 -24.50
CA ARG A 36 -14.09 3.78 -23.77
C ARG A 36 -15.37 3.10 -23.27
N VAL A 37 -15.51 2.97 -21.96
CA VAL A 37 -16.71 2.44 -21.32
C VAL A 37 -17.56 3.62 -20.83
N LEU A 38 -18.78 3.76 -21.35
CA LEU A 38 -19.71 4.83 -20.96
C LEU A 38 -20.64 4.42 -19.82
N GLY A 39 -20.63 3.15 -19.44
CA GLY A 39 -21.46 2.60 -18.37
C GLY A 39 -20.65 2.23 -17.13
N LYS A 40 -21.08 1.17 -16.46
CA LYS A 40 -20.39 0.62 -15.28
C LYS A 40 -19.38 -0.43 -15.72
N LEU A 41 -18.16 -0.32 -15.20
CA LEU A 41 -17.14 -1.37 -15.26
C LEU A 41 -17.01 -1.99 -13.86
N SER A 42 -17.07 -3.33 -13.79
CA SER A 42 -16.85 -4.02 -12.52
C SER A 42 -15.37 -4.00 -12.17
N ALA A 43 -15.02 -3.36 -11.06
CA ALA A 43 -13.63 -3.26 -10.60
C ALA A 43 -13.01 -4.61 -10.22
N ASN A 44 -13.83 -5.60 -9.89
CA ASN A 44 -13.35 -6.95 -9.52
C ASN A 44 -12.76 -7.73 -10.70
N GLN A 45 -12.93 -7.25 -11.92
CA GLN A 45 -12.48 -7.89 -13.17
C GLN A 45 -11.39 -7.09 -13.88
N ILE A 46 -10.90 -6.01 -13.27
CA ILE A 46 -9.78 -5.25 -13.79
C ILE A 46 -8.50 -5.90 -13.27
N GLU A 47 -7.76 -6.55 -14.16
CA GLU A 47 -6.40 -6.97 -13.86
C GLU A 47 -5.46 -5.77 -13.99
N GLY A 48 -4.69 -5.53 -12.95
CA GLY A 48 -3.78 -4.40 -12.86
C GLY A 48 -4.28 -3.36 -11.85
N ASP A 49 -3.85 -3.50 -10.62
CA ASP A 49 -4.20 -2.59 -9.53
C ASP A 49 -3.59 -1.20 -9.78
N LEU A 50 -4.43 -0.24 -10.11
CA LEU A 50 -4.04 1.17 -10.15
C LEU A 50 -3.71 1.68 -8.75
N VAL A 51 -4.41 1.16 -7.74
CA VAL A 51 -4.19 1.43 -6.31
C VAL A 51 -4.46 0.16 -5.51
N LYS A 52 -3.52 -0.19 -4.64
CA LYS A 52 -3.66 -1.29 -3.68
C LYS A 52 -3.31 -0.81 -2.28
N THR A 53 -4.16 -1.15 -1.31
CA THR A 53 -3.99 -0.74 0.08
C THR A 53 -3.94 -1.96 0.99
N VAL A 54 -2.94 -2.00 1.86
CA VAL A 54 -2.77 -3.05 2.88
C VAL A 54 -2.48 -2.41 4.22
N GLY A 55 -3.18 -2.83 5.26
CA GLY A 55 -2.95 -2.41 6.64
C GLY A 55 -2.53 -3.57 7.53
N LYS A 56 -1.68 -3.29 8.52
CA LYS A 56 -1.26 -4.27 9.52
C LYS A 56 -0.89 -3.61 10.85
N ALA A 57 -1.37 -4.20 11.95
CA ALA A 57 -0.93 -3.83 13.27
C ALA A 57 0.52 -4.28 13.54
N PHE A 58 1.27 -3.46 14.27
CA PHE A 58 2.61 -3.85 14.70
C PHE A 58 2.54 -4.98 15.75
N PRO A 59 3.52 -5.89 15.72
CA PRO A 59 3.64 -6.92 16.75
C PRO A 59 3.79 -6.32 18.15
N ARG A 60 3.45 -7.10 19.15
CA ARG A 60 3.58 -6.75 20.56
C ARG A 60 4.51 -7.73 21.26
N ASP A 61 5.20 -7.25 22.29
CA ASP A 61 6.00 -8.12 23.15
C ASP A 61 5.09 -9.12 23.86
N SER A 62 5.40 -10.40 23.76
CA SER A 62 4.61 -11.47 24.39
C SER A 62 4.53 -11.38 25.92
N ARG A 63 5.49 -10.68 26.56
CA ARG A 63 5.56 -10.49 28.02
C ARG A 63 4.67 -9.33 28.49
N ALA A 64 4.40 -8.35 27.63
CA ALA A 64 3.56 -7.19 27.93
C ALA A 64 2.85 -6.69 26.67
N PRO A 65 1.95 -7.50 26.07
CA PRO A 65 1.38 -7.22 24.76
C PRO A 65 0.52 -5.96 24.73
N GLU A 66 -0.01 -5.54 25.86
CA GLU A 66 -0.81 -4.31 25.98
C GLU A 66 0.06 -3.04 26.04
N ARG A 67 1.36 -3.15 26.32
CA ARG A 67 2.24 -2.01 26.59
C ARG A 67 3.35 -1.82 25.57
N TRP A 68 3.88 -2.92 25.02
CA TRP A 68 5.14 -2.93 24.31
C TRP A 68 4.97 -3.31 22.83
N PRO A 69 4.90 -2.34 21.92
CA PRO A 69 5.11 -2.66 20.51
C PRO A 69 6.55 -3.17 20.33
N SER A 70 6.70 -4.33 19.71
CA SER A 70 8.01 -4.96 19.50
C SER A 70 7.95 -5.93 18.33
N GLY A 71 8.79 -5.74 17.33
CA GLY A 71 8.92 -6.63 16.20
C GLY A 71 9.03 -5.90 14.87
N THR A 72 8.99 -6.67 13.79
CA THR A 72 9.20 -6.16 12.43
C THR A 72 8.04 -6.56 11.53
N ILE A 73 7.55 -5.59 10.74
CA ILE A 73 6.69 -5.83 9.60
C ILE A 73 7.54 -5.72 8.34
N THR A 74 7.52 -6.75 7.52
CA THR A 74 8.16 -6.73 6.20
C THR A 74 7.10 -6.60 5.12
N VAL A 75 7.24 -5.57 4.30
CA VAL A 75 6.42 -5.32 3.11
C VAL A 75 7.25 -5.65 1.87
N ARG A 76 6.72 -6.52 1.00
CA ARG A 76 7.30 -6.82 -0.29
C ARG A 76 6.35 -6.38 -1.38
N VAL A 77 6.80 -5.51 -2.26
CA VAL A 77 6.09 -5.11 -3.46
C VAL A 77 6.81 -5.74 -4.65
N TYR A 78 6.13 -6.67 -5.31
CA TYR A 78 6.68 -7.38 -6.45
C TYR A 78 6.66 -6.49 -7.70
N ASP A 79 7.68 -6.61 -8.52
CA ASP A 79 7.81 -5.87 -9.78
C ASP A 79 7.07 -6.62 -10.91
N ASP A 80 5.77 -6.66 -10.79
CA ASP A 80 4.84 -7.43 -11.62
C ASP A 80 3.96 -6.55 -12.54
N GLN A 81 4.27 -5.26 -12.61
CA GLN A 81 3.52 -4.31 -13.43
C GLN A 81 4.42 -3.63 -14.46
N PRO A 82 3.90 -3.37 -15.68
CA PRO A 82 4.68 -2.75 -16.76
C PRO A 82 4.78 -1.23 -16.66
N PHE A 83 4.41 -0.64 -15.52
CA PHE A 83 4.41 0.80 -15.29
C PHE A 83 5.04 1.17 -13.95
N ASP A 84 5.52 2.40 -13.86
CA ASP A 84 6.06 2.96 -12.62
C ASP A 84 5.00 3.11 -11.55
N ARG A 85 5.38 2.81 -10.31
CA ARG A 85 4.51 2.91 -9.14
C ARG A 85 5.13 3.77 -8.05
N GLN A 86 4.30 4.20 -7.12
CA GLN A 86 4.71 4.78 -5.85
C GLN A 86 4.17 3.95 -4.70
N ILE A 87 5.01 3.77 -3.69
CA ILE A 87 4.64 3.19 -2.42
C ILE A 87 4.50 4.35 -1.44
N VAL A 88 3.31 4.57 -0.92
CA VAL A 88 3.00 5.66 0.01
C VAL A 88 2.71 5.08 1.38
N ILE A 89 3.42 5.58 2.38
CA ILE A 89 3.14 5.35 3.79
C ILE A 89 2.54 6.66 4.33
N PRO A 90 1.21 6.75 4.51
CA PRO A 90 0.55 8.01 4.86
C PRO A 90 1.00 8.57 6.20
N ALA A 91 0.96 7.76 7.24
CA ALA A 91 1.47 8.12 8.55
C ALA A 91 1.63 6.87 9.43
N VAL A 92 2.75 6.80 10.16
CA VAL A 92 2.94 5.91 11.29
C VAL A 92 3.30 6.77 12.48
N ALA A 93 2.35 6.95 13.39
CA ALA A 93 2.56 7.72 14.61
C ALA A 93 3.04 6.80 15.73
N PHE A 94 4.12 7.17 16.39
CA PHE A 94 4.68 6.42 17.52
C PHE A 94 5.07 7.35 18.67
N SER A 95 4.86 6.89 19.89
CA SER A 95 5.01 7.71 21.10
C SER A 95 5.74 6.96 22.16
N GLY A 96 6.65 7.66 22.84
CA GLY A 96 7.02 7.33 24.19
C GLY A 96 5.96 7.84 25.18
N ALA A 97 6.15 7.55 26.45
CA ALA A 97 5.28 8.04 27.50
C ALA A 97 6.11 8.47 28.72
N ARG A 98 5.60 9.46 29.45
CA ARG A 98 6.14 9.95 30.70
C ARG A 98 5.19 9.67 31.84
N HIS A 99 5.72 9.26 32.97
CA HIS A 99 4.99 9.16 34.21
C HIS A 99 5.70 10.00 35.28
N GLU A 100 5.02 11.02 35.74
CA GLU A 100 5.52 11.93 36.75
C GLU A 100 5.59 11.25 38.14
N ARG A 101 6.70 11.46 38.86
CA ARG A 101 6.92 10.98 40.20
C ARG A 101 7.60 12.05 41.06
N GLU A 102 7.44 11.92 42.38
CA GLU A 102 8.01 12.88 43.36
C GLU A 102 9.52 13.11 43.23
N ASN A 103 10.29 12.07 42.91
CA ASN A 103 11.77 12.18 42.95
C ASN A 103 12.42 12.09 41.57
N SER A 104 11.80 11.43 40.61
CA SER A 104 12.26 11.38 39.21
C SER A 104 11.20 10.77 38.32
N ASP A 105 10.99 11.40 37.20
CA ASP A 105 10.05 10.88 36.17
C ASP A 105 10.55 9.57 35.58
N THR A 106 9.63 8.71 35.24
CA THR A 106 9.90 7.49 34.47
C THR A 106 9.38 7.63 33.06
N TYR A 107 10.06 6.99 32.12
CA TYR A 107 9.75 7.10 30.70
C TYR A 107 9.67 5.71 30.08
N SER A 108 8.84 5.56 29.07
CA SER A 108 9.01 4.52 28.06
C SER A 108 9.34 5.16 26.72
N SER A 109 10.33 4.59 26.06
CA SER A 109 10.76 5.02 24.75
C SER A 109 10.13 4.12 23.69
N CYS A 110 9.78 4.68 22.52
CA CYS A 110 9.38 3.93 21.35
C CYS A 110 10.26 4.33 20.17
N ARG A 111 10.91 3.34 19.56
CA ARG A 111 11.81 3.54 18.42
C ARG A 111 11.23 2.90 17.19
N LEU A 112 11.21 3.64 16.09
CA LEU A 112 10.88 3.12 14.76
C LEU A 112 12.12 3.21 13.86
N ILE A 113 12.45 2.07 13.24
CA ILE A 113 13.47 1.97 12.19
C ILE A 113 12.78 1.53 10.91
N VAL A 114 13.05 2.23 9.82
CA VAL A 114 12.57 1.84 8.48
C VAL A 114 13.78 1.58 7.59
N LYS A 115 13.76 0.43 6.92
CA LYS A 115 14.77 0.05 5.92
C LYS A 115 14.12 -0.14 4.57
N LYS A 116 14.81 0.30 3.53
CA LYS A 116 14.48 0.09 2.13
C LYS A 116 15.55 -0.79 1.49
N ASN A 117 15.17 -1.98 1.02
CA ASN A 117 16.10 -2.95 0.44
C ASN A 117 17.35 -3.17 1.33
N GLY A 118 17.15 -3.28 2.65
CA GLY A 118 18.21 -3.47 3.63
C GLY A 118 18.92 -2.18 4.10
N ALA A 119 18.80 -1.08 3.39
CA ALA A 119 19.39 0.19 3.79
C ALA A 119 18.46 0.96 4.74
N GLU A 120 18.99 1.46 5.85
CA GLU A 120 18.26 2.28 6.79
C GLU A 120 17.94 3.66 6.19
N ILE A 121 16.66 4.02 6.15
CA ILE A 121 16.17 5.30 5.65
C ILE A 121 15.53 6.17 6.73
N TYR A 122 15.19 5.58 7.87
CA TYR A 122 14.62 6.27 9.02
C TYR A 122 14.98 5.55 10.31
N ASN A 123 15.33 6.32 11.34
CA ASN A 123 15.62 5.81 12.66
C ASN A 123 15.43 6.92 13.67
N ARG A 124 14.36 6.85 14.45
CA ARG A 124 14.01 7.85 15.46
C ARG A 124 13.43 7.18 16.69
N THR A 125 13.66 7.82 17.83
CA THR A 125 13.13 7.42 19.14
C THR A 125 12.28 8.54 19.71
N ALA A 126 11.04 8.22 20.05
CA ALA A 126 10.16 9.07 20.82
C ALA A 126 10.32 8.74 22.30
N LEU A 127 10.51 9.76 23.15
CA LEU A 127 10.65 9.60 24.60
C LEU A 127 9.44 10.15 25.36
N ASP A 128 9.17 11.44 25.23
CA ASP A 128 8.03 12.14 25.85
C ASP A 128 7.29 12.96 24.81
N ASN A 129 7.16 12.38 23.62
CA ASN A 129 6.54 13.03 22.48
C ASN A 129 6.00 11.99 21.51
N THR A 130 5.23 12.47 20.55
CA THR A 130 4.78 11.69 19.39
C THR A 130 5.59 12.10 18.18
N LEU A 131 6.17 11.11 17.49
CA LEU A 131 6.79 11.27 16.20
C LEU A 131 5.93 10.62 15.12
N ILE A 132 6.03 11.11 13.91
CA ILE A 132 5.29 10.59 12.75
C ILE A 132 6.28 10.30 11.63
N TYR A 133 6.24 9.08 11.14
CA TYR A 133 6.90 8.70 9.90
C TYR A 133 5.91 8.78 8.74
N THR A 134 6.31 9.41 7.66
CA THR A 134 5.64 9.38 6.37
C THR A 134 6.65 9.02 5.30
N GLY A 135 6.21 8.31 4.26
CA GLY A 135 7.10 7.92 3.17
C GLY A 135 6.41 7.94 1.82
N VAL A 136 7.16 8.38 0.81
CA VAL A 136 6.80 8.24 -0.60
C VAL A 136 8.03 7.67 -1.30
N ILE A 137 7.88 6.45 -1.83
CA ILE A 137 8.99 5.69 -2.39
C ILE A 137 8.66 5.35 -3.83
N ASP A 138 9.48 5.83 -4.75
CA ASP A 138 9.34 5.48 -6.17
C ASP A 138 9.78 4.04 -6.41
N MET A 139 8.99 3.34 -7.21
CA MET A 139 9.25 1.98 -7.68
C MET A 139 9.08 1.93 -9.19
N PRO A 140 10.16 2.25 -9.95
CA PRO A 140 10.15 2.15 -11.41
C PRO A 140 9.87 0.72 -11.87
N ALA A 141 9.18 0.56 -12.99
CA ALA A 141 9.02 -0.73 -13.64
C ALA A 141 10.40 -1.33 -14.00
N GLY A 142 10.56 -2.62 -13.76
CA GLY A 142 11.83 -3.33 -13.99
C GLY A 142 12.89 -3.12 -12.89
N SER A 143 12.54 -2.47 -11.77
CA SER A 143 13.49 -2.22 -10.67
C SER A 143 13.71 -3.42 -9.72
N GLY A 144 12.92 -4.49 -9.89
CA GLY A 144 12.93 -5.66 -9.02
C GLY A 144 12.04 -5.48 -7.78
N VAL A 145 12.01 -6.50 -6.94
CA VAL A 145 11.21 -6.49 -5.71
C VAL A 145 11.65 -5.37 -4.77
N MET A 146 10.70 -4.54 -4.34
CA MET A 146 10.93 -3.54 -3.29
C MET A 146 10.61 -4.16 -1.93
N THR A 147 11.58 -4.18 -1.02
CA THR A 147 11.39 -4.65 0.35
C THR A 147 11.51 -3.49 1.32
N LEU A 148 10.48 -3.28 2.11
CA LEU A 148 10.46 -2.32 3.21
C LEU A 148 10.32 -3.07 4.53
N GLU A 149 11.16 -2.73 5.50
CA GLU A 149 11.10 -3.30 6.84
C GLU A 149 10.83 -2.18 7.83
N PHE A 150 9.79 -2.36 8.64
CA PHE A 150 9.39 -1.46 9.70
C PHE A 150 9.61 -2.16 11.03
N SER A 151 10.64 -1.80 11.76
CA SER A 151 10.98 -2.40 13.04
C SER A 151 10.67 -1.45 14.18
N VAL A 152 9.83 -1.89 15.09
CA VAL A 152 9.50 -1.15 16.31
C VAL A 152 10.06 -1.84 17.53
N SER A 153 10.57 -1.06 18.47
CA SER A 153 10.96 -1.51 19.79
C SER A 153 10.57 -0.48 20.84
N ALA A 154 10.24 -0.95 22.01
CA ALA A 154 9.93 -0.11 23.16
C ALA A 154 10.67 -0.60 24.39
N TRP A 155 11.10 0.33 25.22
CA TRP A 155 11.77 0.05 26.49
C TRP A 155 11.48 1.16 27.48
N TRP A 156 11.71 0.90 28.75
CA TRP A 156 11.59 1.89 29.81
C TRP A 156 12.95 2.44 30.25
N VAL A 157 12.91 3.63 30.81
CA VAL A 157 14.02 4.28 31.43
C VAL A 157 13.63 4.59 32.89
N ASN A 158 14.43 4.18 33.87
CA ASN A 158 14.21 4.42 35.30
C ASN A 158 12.96 3.78 35.94
N GLY A 159 12.74 2.51 35.71
CA GLY A 159 11.92 1.64 36.58
C GLY A 159 10.43 1.74 36.45
N TRP A 160 9.46 1.65 36.18
CA TRP A 160 8.01 1.50 35.96
C TRP A 160 7.51 1.93 34.58
N TYR A 161 6.61 1.15 34.06
CA TYR A 161 6.21 1.06 32.67
C TYR A 161 5.20 2.12 32.22
N PRO A 162 5.57 3.30 31.79
CA PRO A 162 4.65 4.05 30.97
C PRO A 162 4.45 3.32 29.62
N THR A 163 3.27 3.47 29.06
CA THR A 163 2.88 2.78 27.83
C THR A 163 3.45 3.48 26.60
N ALA A 164 4.30 2.79 25.84
CA ALA A 164 4.65 3.21 24.49
C ALA A 164 3.58 2.78 23.50
N SER A 165 3.40 3.53 22.43
CA SER A 165 2.38 3.25 21.41
C SER A 165 2.89 3.43 20.00
N ILE A 166 2.28 2.73 19.06
CA ILE A 166 2.48 2.90 17.63
C ILE A 166 1.16 2.62 16.91
N SER A 167 0.82 3.46 15.92
CA SER A 167 -0.33 3.24 15.06
C SER A 167 -0.09 2.08 14.09
N ASP A 168 -1.16 1.54 13.53
CA ASP A 168 -1.05 0.51 12.50
C ASP A 168 -0.28 1.03 11.28
N LEU A 169 0.45 0.14 10.62
CA LEU A 169 1.07 0.42 9.34
C LEU A 169 0.00 0.36 8.25
N LEU A 170 -0.12 1.43 7.48
CA LEU A 170 -0.86 1.47 6.23
C LEU A 170 0.11 1.64 5.07
N VAL A 171 -0.03 0.81 4.05
CA VAL A 171 0.78 0.86 2.82
C VAL A 171 -0.15 1.02 1.64
N VAL A 172 0.05 2.04 0.84
CA VAL A 172 -0.68 2.30 -0.39
C VAL A 172 0.28 2.21 -1.56
N VAL A 173 0.03 1.29 -2.48
CA VAL A 173 0.80 1.17 -3.74
C VAL A 173 -0.07 1.67 -4.87
N MET A 174 0.43 2.63 -5.63
CA MET A 174 -0.33 3.25 -6.72
C MET A 174 0.51 3.42 -7.98
N LYS A 175 -0.16 3.44 -9.12
CA LYS A 175 0.46 3.83 -10.38
C LYS A 175 0.91 5.28 -10.31
N LYS A 176 2.17 5.52 -10.67
CA LYS A 176 2.70 6.87 -10.80
C LYS A 176 2.23 7.47 -12.12
N ALA A 177 1.32 8.43 -12.05
CA ALA A 177 0.84 9.18 -13.22
C ALA A 177 1.28 10.63 -13.09
N THR A 178 1.84 11.17 -14.17
CA THR A 178 2.31 12.56 -14.23
C THR A 178 1.43 13.47 -15.08
N ALA A 179 0.49 12.87 -15.84
CA ALA A 179 -0.39 13.62 -16.73
C ALA A 179 -1.60 14.21 -15.99
N GLY A 180 -1.94 15.45 -16.31
CA GLY A 180 -3.17 16.11 -15.85
C GLY A 180 -3.13 16.73 -14.46
N ILE A 181 -1.95 16.83 -13.83
CA ILE A 181 -1.75 17.51 -12.54
C ILE A 181 -0.67 18.57 -12.72
N THR A 182 -1.01 19.81 -12.36
CA THR A 182 -0.07 20.93 -12.27
C THR A 182 -0.12 21.52 -10.87
N ILE A 183 1.04 21.84 -10.33
CA ILE A 183 1.19 22.56 -9.05
C ILE A 183 1.98 23.83 -9.37
N SER A 184 1.41 24.97 -9.08
CA SER A 184 2.01 26.30 -9.31
C SER A 184 2.10 27.09 -8.00
#